data_de526d776220b327dcdb35d3428424c9
#
_entry.id   de526d776220b327dcdb35d3428424c9
#
_cell.length_a   1.000
_cell.length_b   1.000
_cell.length_c   1.000
_cell.angle_alpha   90.00
_cell.angle_beta   90.00
_cell.angle_gamma   90.00
#
_symmetry.space_group_name_H-M   'P 1'
#
loop_
_entity.id
_entity.type
_entity.pdbx_description
1 polymer ?
#
loop_
_entity_poly.entity_id
_entity_poly.type
_entity_poly.pdbx_seq_one_letter_code
_entity_poly.pdbx_strand_id
1 'polypeptide(L)'
;MYTTRKSIHFFGFLFILMLSNISLAQSNELKGWSSVEYGIELNDSFKIDLSQHFRLKEDLNVVDTYITESEISYKPIKKLTLLGQLRYYSRNDNNGGIQGYENMIRYRLGVEKKFTSNKFNFELRLAYQNRFSLDRDNRLKKRIRLRPLIEWKIKDWSNNPKIYFEFFNEIDGNEQKAYRYGLSNKINIPNSQSLTLRYFYQKYKEKFNSNSSAHIVSIKYSLDKKSK
;
A
#
# COMPACT_ATOMS: atom_id res chain seq x y z
N MET A 1 29.18 1.23 -17.77
CA MET A 1 29.09 1.68 -16.36
C MET A 1 28.61 3.14 -16.16
N TYR A 2 28.52 3.95 -17.21
CA TYR A 2 28.13 5.38 -17.13
C TYR A 2 26.61 5.68 -17.22
N THR A 3 25.80 4.76 -17.70
CA THR A 3 24.34 4.96 -17.91
C THR A 3 23.51 4.86 -16.63
N THR A 4 23.94 4.09 -15.65
CA THR A 4 23.24 3.89 -14.38
C THR A 4 23.28 5.12 -13.46
N ARG A 5 24.35 5.91 -13.48
CA ARG A 5 24.46 7.13 -12.67
C ARG A 5 23.48 8.22 -13.13
N LYS A 6 23.31 8.44 -14.44
CA LYS A 6 22.39 9.48 -14.97
C LYS A 6 20.93 9.19 -14.66
N SER A 7 20.53 7.93 -14.64
CA SER A 7 19.13 7.55 -14.32
C SER A 7 18.79 7.78 -12.85
N ILE A 8 19.73 7.55 -11.92
CA ILE A 8 19.52 7.80 -10.49
C ILE A 8 19.31 9.30 -10.23
N HIS A 9 20.11 10.15 -10.87
CA HIS A 9 19.96 11.60 -10.72
C HIS A 9 18.67 12.15 -11.32
N PHE A 10 18.22 11.61 -12.45
CA PHE A 10 16.96 11.98 -13.07
C PHE A 10 15.75 11.64 -12.19
N PHE A 11 15.73 10.44 -11.58
CA PHE A 11 14.65 10.04 -10.66
C PHE A 11 14.71 10.78 -9.32
N GLY A 12 15.91 11.05 -8.81
CA GLY A 12 16.09 11.91 -7.65
C GLY A 12 15.56 13.32 -7.91
N PHE A 13 15.84 13.90 -9.06
CA PHE A 13 15.34 15.20 -9.48
C PHE A 13 13.83 15.23 -9.69
N LEU A 14 13.25 14.19 -10.32
CA LEU A 14 11.80 14.06 -10.49
C LEU A 14 11.08 13.89 -9.14
N PHE A 15 11.69 13.16 -8.22
CA PHE A 15 11.17 13.00 -6.85
C PHE A 15 11.21 14.33 -6.07
N ILE A 16 12.28 15.12 -6.20
CA ILE A 16 12.40 16.45 -5.59
C ILE A 16 11.40 17.43 -6.21
N LEU A 17 11.19 17.41 -7.53
CA LEU A 17 10.17 18.22 -8.21
C LEU A 17 8.74 17.88 -7.75
N MET A 18 8.46 16.62 -7.45
CA MET A 18 7.16 16.24 -6.89
C MET A 18 6.97 16.74 -5.46
N LEU A 19 8.04 16.84 -4.67
CA LEU A 19 7.99 17.38 -3.31
C LEU A 19 7.75 18.90 -3.31
N SER A 20 8.23 19.64 -4.31
CA SER A 20 8.06 21.10 -4.37
C SER A 20 6.62 21.56 -4.63
N ASN A 21 5.75 20.71 -5.18
CA ASN A 21 4.33 21.01 -5.40
C ASN A 21 3.43 20.77 -4.17
N ILE A 22 3.98 20.30 -3.06
CA ILE A 22 3.23 20.03 -1.81
C ILE A 22 2.79 21.32 -1.12
N SER A 23 3.36 22.48 -1.48
CA SER A 23 3.13 23.78 -0.80
C SER A 23 1.91 24.57 -1.30
N LEU A 24 1.10 24.07 -2.23
CA LEU A 24 -0.09 24.79 -2.70
C LEU A 24 -1.38 24.32 -2.02
N ALA A 25 -1.66 24.99 -0.92
CA ALA A 25 -2.97 25.32 -0.35
C ALA A 25 -4.14 24.38 -0.62
N GLN A 26 -4.45 23.56 0.33
CA GLN A 26 -5.77 23.12 0.83
C GLN A 26 -5.58 21.89 1.67
N SER A 27 -5.81 21.94 2.98
CA SER A 27 -6.00 20.81 3.93
C SER A 27 -5.39 19.42 3.54
N ASN A 28 -4.26 19.40 2.88
CA ASN A 28 -3.57 18.19 2.46
C ASN A 28 -2.60 17.76 3.56
N GLU A 29 -2.97 16.74 4.28
CA GLU A 29 -2.15 16.16 5.33
C GLU A 29 -0.99 15.36 4.74
N LEU A 30 0.21 15.49 5.30
CA LEU A 30 1.35 14.61 5.01
C LEU A 30 1.36 13.43 5.99
N LYS A 31 1.38 12.21 5.45
CA LYS A 31 1.46 10.96 6.24
C LYS A 31 2.72 10.18 5.92
N GLY A 32 3.28 9.55 6.95
CA GLY A 32 4.43 8.65 6.83
C GLY A 32 4.04 7.22 7.13
N TRP A 33 4.41 6.27 6.26
CA TRP A 33 4.20 4.85 6.48
C TRP A 33 5.51 4.10 6.36
N SER A 34 5.88 3.36 7.38
CA SER A 34 7.01 2.44 7.35
C SER A 34 6.55 1.01 7.61
N SER A 35 7.27 0.05 7.08
CA SER A 35 6.99 -1.36 7.35
C SER A 35 8.20 -2.25 7.14
N VAL A 36 8.22 -3.33 7.91
CA VAL A 36 9.12 -4.47 7.73
C VAL A 36 8.28 -5.69 7.40
N GLU A 37 8.72 -6.47 6.42
CA GLU A 37 8.04 -7.67 5.94
C GLU A 37 9.00 -8.85 5.88
N TYR A 38 8.54 -9.98 6.37
CA TYR A 38 9.22 -11.26 6.25
C TYR A 38 8.37 -12.21 5.40
N GLY A 39 8.88 -12.56 4.22
CA GLY A 39 8.22 -13.45 3.28
C GLY A 39 8.78 -14.86 3.35
N ILE A 40 7.91 -15.86 3.39
CA ILE A 40 8.25 -17.28 3.37
C ILE A 40 7.63 -17.88 2.11
N GLU A 41 8.46 -18.24 1.13
CA GLU A 41 8.04 -18.98 -0.06
C GLU A 41 8.03 -20.46 0.28
N LEU A 42 6.85 -21.04 0.54
CA LEU A 42 6.69 -22.45 0.87
C LEU A 42 6.94 -23.34 -0.36
N ASN A 43 6.50 -22.90 -1.52
CA ASN A 43 6.77 -23.47 -2.84
C ASN A 43 6.43 -22.44 -3.93
N ASP A 44 6.52 -22.81 -5.21
CA ASP A 44 6.27 -21.90 -6.34
C ASP A 44 4.85 -21.32 -6.37
N SER A 45 3.90 -21.97 -5.73
CA SER A 45 2.49 -21.58 -5.71
C SER A 45 2.07 -20.90 -4.41
N PHE A 46 2.72 -21.15 -3.27
CA PHE A 46 2.33 -20.62 -1.96
C PHE A 46 3.40 -19.74 -1.33
N LYS A 47 2.98 -18.57 -0.89
CA LYS A 47 3.81 -17.64 -0.11
C LYS A 47 3.02 -17.11 1.07
N ILE A 48 3.69 -16.96 2.21
CA ILE A 48 3.18 -16.28 3.41
C ILE A 48 4.06 -15.06 3.67
N ASP A 49 3.42 -13.90 3.85
CA ASP A 49 4.10 -12.66 4.23
C ASP A 49 3.61 -12.23 5.62
N LEU A 50 4.55 -11.98 6.53
CA LEU A 50 4.30 -11.40 7.85
C LEU A 50 4.86 -9.99 7.87
N SER A 51 4.07 -9.00 8.26
CA SER A 51 4.50 -7.61 8.23
C SER A 51 4.12 -6.86 9.51
N GLN A 52 5.01 -5.98 9.92
CA GLN A 52 4.74 -4.96 10.93
C GLN A 52 4.78 -3.59 10.27
N HIS A 53 3.74 -2.77 10.48
CA HIS A 53 3.65 -1.43 9.93
C HIS A 53 3.54 -0.39 11.04
N PHE A 54 4.15 0.75 10.79
CA PHE A 54 4.07 1.94 11.60
C PHE A 54 3.63 3.11 10.73
N ARG A 55 2.66 3.89 11.20
CA ARG A 55 2.09 5.02 10.46
C ARG A 55 2.07 6.27 11.29
N LEU A 56 2.40 7.38 10.65
CA LEU A 56 2.34 8.73 11.17
C LEU A 56 1.24 9.52 10.42
N LYS A 57 0.59 10.43 11.13
CA LYS A 57 -0.39 11.41 10.65
C LYS A 57 0.00 12.82 11.10
N GLU A 58 -0.83 13.82 10.78
CA GLU A 58 -0.66 15.19 11.22
C GLU A 58 0.75 15.72 10.89
N ASP A 59 1.10 15.70 9.59
CA ASP A 59 2.38 16.13 9.04
C ASP A 59 3.59 15.44 9.70
N LEU A 60 3.46 14.12 9.93
CA LEU A 60 4.44 13.22 10.54
C LEU A 60 4.67 13.40 12.05
N ASN A 61 3.87 14.22 12.71
CA ASN A 61 4.08 14.56 14.14
C ASN A 61 3.40 13.57 15.10
N VAL A 62 2.35 12.88 14.66
CA VAL A 62 1.55 12.02 15.53
C VAL A 62 1.51 10.59 15.01
N VAL A 63 1.65 9.63 15.92
CA VAL A 63 1.44 8.22 15.60
C VAL A 63 -0.03 8.01 15.24
N ASP A 64 -0.28 7.49 14.03
CA ASP A 64 -1.63 7.14 13.56
C ASP A 64 -1.99 5.69 13.92
N THR A 65 -1.13 4.73 13.57
CA THR A 65 -1.52 3.33 13.68
C THR A 65 -0.31 2.40 13.71
N TYR A 66 -0.35 1.40 14.58
CA TYR A 66 0.45 0.19 14.49
C TYR A 66 -0.37 -0.91 13.83
N ILE A 67 0.24 -1.70 12.92
CA ILE A 67 -0.47 -2.77 12.23
C ILE A 67 0.40 -4.02 12.17
N THR A 68 -0.12 -5.11 12.66
CA THR A 68 0.42 -6.45 12.43
C THR A 68 -0.39 -7.12 11.32
N GLU A 69 0.29 -7.66 10.32
CA GLU A 69 -0.36 -8.23 9.13
C GLU A 69 0.20 -9.60 8.80
N SER A 70 -0.68 -10.49 8.39
CA SER A 70 -0.38 -11.75 7.72
C SER A 70 -1.09 -11.78 6.38
N GLU A 71 -0.37 -12.11 5.30
CA GLU A 71 -0.94 -12.31 3.96
C GLU A 71 -0.52 -13.67 3.42
N ILE A 72 -1.47 -14.42 2.87
CA ILE A 72 -1.23 -15.67 2.15
C ILE A 72 -1.51 -15.40 0.68
N SER A 73 -0.57 -15.79 -0.17
CA SER A 73 -0.68 -15.72 -1.62
C SER A 73 -0.67 -17.14 -2.19
N TYR A 74 -1.66 -17.46 -3.02
CA TYR A 74 -1.75 -18.73 -3.75
C TYR A 74 -1.85 -18.48 -5.26
N LYS A 75 -0.99 -19.12 -6.04
CA LYS A 75 -0.92 -19.03 -7.50
C LYS A 75 -1.45 -20.34 -8.11
N PRO A 76 -2.76 -20.50 -8.35
CA PRO A 76 -3.32 -21.73 -8.94
C PRO A 76 -2.83 -21.97 -10.38
N ILE A 77 -2.62 -20.89 -11.12
CA ILE A 77 -2.09 -20.91 -12.48
C ILE A 77 -1.16 -19.71 -12.71
N LYS A 78 -0.34 -19.76 -13.76
CA LYS A 78 0.55 -18.63 -14.13
C LYS A 78 -0.25 -17.34 -14.29
N LYS A 79 0.27 -16.27 -13.72
CA LYS A 79 -0.29 -14.89 -13.79
C LYS A 79 -1.63 -14.67 -13.06
N LEU A 80 -2.13 -15.65 -12.31
CA LEU A 80 -3.28 -15.48 -11.43
C LEU A 80 -2.84 -15.75 -9.99
N THR A 81 -3.20 -14.83 -9.08
CA THR A 81 -2.90 -14.98 -7.64
C THR A 81 -4.17 -14.73 -6.84
N LEU A 82 -4.47 -15.65 -5.93
CA LEU A 82 -5.48 -15.47 -4.90
C LEU A 82 -4.79 -14.97 -3.64
N LEU A 83 -5.42 -14.04 -2.93
CA LEU A 83 -4.86 -13.35 -1.78
C LEU A 83 -5.81 -13.45 -0.60
N GLY A 84 -5.30 -13.87 0.54
CA GLY A 84 -5.96 -13.81 1.83
C GLY A 84 -5.12 -12.98 2.79
N GLN A 85 -5.70 -12.00 3.48
CA GLN A 85 -4.97 -11.13 4.40
C GLN A 85 -5.75 -10.92 5.69
N LEU A 86 -5.03 -10.98 6.79
CA LEU A 86 -5.52 -10.61 8.11
C LEU A 86 -4.66 -9.48 8.66
N ARG A 87 -5.29 -8.43 9.21
CA ARG A 87 -4.63 -7.32 9.90
C ARG A 87 -5.23 -7.06 11.26
N TYR A 88 -4.38 -6.90 12.24
CA TYR A 88 -4.70 -6.28 13.51
C TYR A 88 -4.19 -4.84 13.49
N TYR A 89 -5.03 -3.92 13.96
CA TYR A 89 -4.72 -2.49 14.07
C TYR A 89 -4.80 -2.07 15.52
N SER A 90 -3.84 -1.26 15.95
CA SER A 90 -3.94 -0.42 17.13
C SER A 90 -3.86 1.03 16.63
N ARG A 91 -5.01 1.68 16.48
CA ARG A 91 -5.15 3.00 15.87
C ARG A 91 -5.32 4.06 16.94
N ASN A 92 -4.48 5.10 16.89
CA ASN A 92 -4.62 6.26 17.75
C ASN A 92 -5.91 7.02 17.41
N ASP A 93 -6.88 6.97 18.32
CA ASP A 93 -8.19 7.61 18.20
C ASP A 93 -8.52 8.31 19.51
N ASN A 94 -8.13 9.59 19.61
CA ASN A 94 -8.45 10.45 20.74
C ASN A 94 -9.72 11.27 20.53
N ASN A 95 -10.58 10.88 19.58
CA ASN A 95 -11.82 11.56 19.26
C ASN A 95 -13.03 10.76 19.76
N GLY A 96 -13.90 11.43 20.50
CA GLY A 96 -15.15 10.84 20.98
C GLY A 96 -14.98 9.94 22.20
N GLY A 97 -15.65 8.77 22.21
CA GLY A 97 -15.77 7.90 23.40
C GLY A 97 -14.55 7.05 23.70
N ILE A 98 -13.57 6.95 22.81
CA ILE A 98 -12.30 6.23 23.07
C ILE A 98 -11.18 7.25 23.22
N GLN A 99 -10.45 7.14 24.32
CA GLN A 99 -9.23 7.88 24.58
C GLN A 99 -8.04 6.94 24.45
N GLY A 100 -7.14 7.21 23.49
CA GLY A 100 -5.97 6.39 23.22
C GLY A 100 -6.09 5.55 21.95
N TYR A 101 -5.94 4.24 22.03
CA TYR A 101 -5.86 3.35 20.87
C TYR A 101 -7.12 2.49 20.71
N GLU A 102 -7.78 2.59 19.54
CA GLU A 102 -8.85 1.68 19.12
C GLU A 102 -8.25 0.46 18.43
N ASN A 103 -8.63 -0.72 18.89
CA ASN A 103 -8.22 -1.99 18.32
C ASN A 103 -9.21 -2.48 17.28
N MET A 104 -8.70 -2.92 16.14
CA MET A 104 -9.55 -3.37 15.02
C MET A 104 -8.92 -4.57 14.32
N ILE A 105 -9.76 -5.41 13.78
CA ILE A 105 -9.36 -6.48 12.87
C ILE A 105 -9.89 -6.18 11.47
N ARG A 106 -9.11 -6.51 10.46
CA ARG A 106 -9.52 -6.49 9.06
C ARG A 106 -9.08 -7.76 8.36
N TYR A 107 -10.00 -8.42 7.69
CA TYR A 107 -9.65 -9.39 6.67
C TYR A 107 -9.87 -8.84 5.26
N ARG A 108 -9.11 -9.35 4.32
CA ARG A 108 -9.21 -9.04 2.91
C ARG A 108 -9.03 -10.30 2.09
N LEU A 109 -9.92 -10.52 1.13
CA LEU A 109 -9.82 -11.54 0.10
C LEU A 109 -9.67 -10.85 -1.24
N GLY A 110 -8.81 -11.37 -2.09
CA GLY A 110 -8.52 -10.72 -3.37
C GLY A 110 -8.09 -11.69 -4.46
N VAL A 111 -8.25 -11.23 -5.67
CA VAL A 111 -7.73 -11.87 -6.87
C VAL A 111 -6.91 -10.87 -7.66
N GLU A 112 -5.75 -11.30 -8.12
CA GLU A 112 -4.82 -10.52 -8.92
C GLU A 112 -4.50 -11.24 -10.22
N LYS A 113 -4.64 -10.54 -11.34
CA LYS A 113 -4.28 -11.04 -12.68
C LYS A 113 -3.17 -10.19 -13.24
N LYS A 114 -2.13 -10.85 -13.79
CA LYS A 114 -0.99 -10.19 -14.46
C LYS A 114 -1.06 -10.41 -15.97
N PHE A 115 -0.74 -9.35 -16.69
CA PHE A 115 -0.61 -9.36 -18.15
C PHE A 115 0.78 -8.81 -18.47
N THR A 116 1.50 -9.49 -19.35
CA THR A 116 2.89 -9.12 -19.66
C THR A 116 3.00 -8.75 -21.14
N SER A 117 3.59 -7.60 -21.40
CA SER A 117 4.01 -7.13 -22.70
C SER A 117 5.53 -6.92 -22.70
N ASN A 118 6.13 -6.65 -23.85
CA ASN A 118 7.58 -6.44 -23.97
C ASN A 118 8.06 -5.27 -23.09
N LYS A 119 7.33 -4.14 -23.10
CA LYS A 119 7.73 -2.92 -22.37
C LYS A 119 7.01 -2.72 -21.05
N PHE A 120 5.86 -3.40 -20.84
CA PHE A 120 5.02 -3.17 -19.67
C PHE A 120 4.53 -4.48 -19.06
N ASN A 121 4.41 -4.50 -17.73
CA ASN A 121 3.59 -5.46 -17.02
C ASN A 121 2.36 -4.71 -16.50
N PHE A 122 1.19 -5.28 -16.74
CA PHE A 122 -0.08 -4.81 -16.19
C PHE A 122 -0.53 -5.77 -15.09
N GLU A 123 -1.02 -5.23 -13.99
CA GLU A 123 -1.59 -5.99 -12.91
C GLU A 123 -2.96 -5.40 -12.58
N LEU A 124 -3.97 -6.23 -12.48
CA LEU A 124 -5.29 -5.85 -12.01
C LEU A 124 -5.62 -6.65 -10.76
N ARG A 125 -5.89 -5.96 -9.64
CA ARG A 125 -6.32 -6.57 -8.39
C ARG A 125 -7.73 -6.12 -8.04
N LEU A 126 -8.61 -7.10 -7.80
CA LEU A 126 -9.92 -6.90 -7.18
C LEU A 126 -9.89 -7.52 -5.79
N ALA A 127 -10.41 -6.81 -4.79
CA ALA A 127 -10.44 -7.33 -3.44
C ALA A 127 -11.69 -6.86 -2.68
N TYR A 128 -12.21 -7.75 -1.86
CA TYR A 128 -13.17 -7.46 -0.81
C TYR A 128 -12.44 -7.36 0.52
N GLN A 129 -12.79 -6.38 1.34
CA GLN A 129 -12.29 -6.26 2.70
C GLN A 129 -13.41 -5.94 3.67
N ASN A 130 -13.26 -6.46 4.88
CA ASN A 130 -14.11 -6.12 6.00
C ASN A 130 -13.23 -5.77 7.20
N ARG A 131 -13.56 -4.66 7.88
CA ARG A 131 -12.87 -4.20 9.09
C ARG A 131 -13.92 -3.96 10.17
N PHE A 132 -13.65 -4.44 11.36
CA PHE A 132 -14.48 -4.26 12.54
C PHE A 132 -13.64 -3.83 13.74
N SER A 133 -14.26 -3.03 14.61
CA SER A 133 -13.68 -2.63 15.89
C SER A 133 -13.81 -3.77 16.89
N LEU A 134 -12.81 -3.90 17.78
CA LEU A 134 -12.88 -4.79 18.94
C LEU A 134 -13.36 -4.03 20.19
N ASP A 135 -13.28 -2.70 20.17
CA ASP A 135 -13.56 -1.83 21.31
C ASP A 135 -14.90 -1.11 21.19
N ARG A 136 -15.56 -1.21 20.01
CA ARG A 136 -16.86 -0.55 19.74
C ARG A 136 -17.82 -1.49 19.06
N ASP A 137 -19.02 -1.61 19.59
CA ASP A 137 -20.10 -2.33 18.95
C ASP A 137 -20.51 -1.69 17.62
N ASN A 138 -20.89 -2.51 16.65
CA ASN A 138 -21.44 -2.10 15.36
C ASN A 138 -20.56 -1.23 14.45
N ARG A 139 -19.28 -1.02 14.79
CA ARG A 139 -18.37 -0.32 13.88
C ARG A 139 -17.77 -1.26 12.85
N LEU A 140 -18.57 -1.53 11.82
CA LEU A 140 -18.21 -2.38 10.69
C LEU A 140 -17.91 -1.51 9.47
N LYS A 141 -16.92 -1.90 8.65
CA LYS A 141 -16.59 -1.21 7.41
C LYS A 141 -16.23 -2.18 6.30
N LYS A 142 -17.18 -2.39 5.37
CA LYS A 142 -17.00 -3.26 4.20
C LYS A 142 -16.63 -2.45 2.97
N ARG A 143 -15.65 -2.91 2.20
CA ARG A 143 -15.18 -2.21 1.00
C ARG A 143 -14.83 -3.18 -0.12
N ILE A 144 -15.15 -2.77 -1.34
CA ILE A 144 -14.56 -3.31 -2.56
C ILE A 144 -13.39 -2.42 -2.97
N ARG A 145 -12.31 -3.04 -3.43
CA ARG A 145 -11.10 -2.36 -3.88
C ARG A 145 -10.74 -2.84 -5.27
N LEU A 146 -10.49 -1.90 -6.16
CA LEU A 146 -9.97 -2.15 -7.50
C LEU A 146 -8.62 -1.45 -7.63
N ARG A 147 -7.58 -2.18 -8.05
CA ARG A 147 -6.24 -1.62 -8.21
C ARG A 147 -5.61 -2.07 -9.53
N PRO A 148 -5.73 -1.32 -10.61
CA PRO A 148 -4.84 -1.43 -11.76
C PRO A 148 -3.44 -0.90 -11.41
N LEU A 149 -2.43 -1.54 -11.97
CA LEU A 149 -1.02 -1.20 -11.83
C LEU A 149 -0.31 -1.42 -13.18
N ILE A 150 0.58 -0.50 -13.50
CA ILE A 150 1.47 -0.59 -14.67
C ILE A 150 2.91 -0.51 -14.17
N GLU A 151 3.71 -1.50 -14.52
CA GLU A 151 5.15 -1.50 -14.32
C GLU A 151 5.84 -1.28 -15.67
N TRP A 152 6.69 -0.28 -15.74
CA TRP A 152 7.47 0.01 -16.92
C TRP A 152 8.81 -0.70 -16.86
N LYS A 153 9.05 -1.62 -17.81
CA LYS A 153 10.32 -2.32 -17.96
C LYS A 153 11.32 -1.44 -18.70
N ILE A 154 12.32 -0.99 -18.00
CA ILE A 154 13.42 -0.20 -18.55
C ILE A 154 14.58 -1.15 -18.84
N LYS A 155 15.06 -1.14 -20.10
CA LYS A 155 16.20 -1.97 -20.51
C LYS A 155 17.40 -1.69 -19.59
N ASP A 156 18.07 -2.74 -19.17
CA ASP A 156 19.27 -2.72 -18.32
C ASP A 156 19.07 -2.07 -16.94
N TRP A 157 17.81 -1.95 -16.48
CA TRP A 157 17.49 -1.45 -15.16
C TRP A 157 16.58 -2.42 -14.38
N SER A 158 17.08 -2.89 -13.24
CA SER A 158 16.38 -3.89 -12.41
C SER A 158 15.25 -3.33 -11.56
N ASN A 159 15.23 -2.00 -11.34
CA ASN A 159 14.30 -1.34 -10.42
C ASN A 159 13.17 -0.65 -11.18
N ASN A 160 12.35 -1.42 -11.86
CA ASN A 160 11.27 -0.91 -12.70
C ASN A 160 10.26 -0.07 -11.91
N PRO A 161 9.97 1.17 -12.34
CA PRO A 161 8.98 2.01 -11.69
C PRO A 161 7.58 1.47 -11.95
N LYS A 162 6.70 1.66 -10.96
CA LYS A 162 5.30 1.25 -11.00
C LYS A 162 4.40 2.45 -10.75
N ILE A 163 3.37 2.56 -11.56
CA ILE A 163 2.29 3.51 -11.40
C ILE A 163 1.04 2.72 -11.09
N TYR A 164 0.27 3.13 -10.11
CA TYR A 164 -1.01 2.49 -9.83
C TYR A 164 -2.07 3.50 -9.44
N PHE A 165 -3.28 3.11 -9.72
CA PHE A 165 -4.50 3.74 -9.24
C PHE A 165 -5.20 2.75 -8.32
N GLU A 166 -5.81 3.20 -7.26
CA GLU A 166 -6.61 2.35 -6.38
C GLU A 166 -7.92 3.05 -6.04
N PHE A 167 -9.00 2.35 -6.29
CA PHE A 167 -10.35 2.77 -5.96
C PHE A 167 -10.89 1.94 -4.81
N PHE A 168 -11.48 2.61 -3.83
CA PHE A 168 -12.15 2.01 -2.69
C PHE A 168 -13.59 2.43 -2.69
N ASN A 169 -14.51 1.49 -2.65
CA ASN A 169 -15.94 1.74 -2.50
C ASN A 169 -16.46 1.04 -1.24
N GLU A 170 -17.03 1.81 -0.34
CA GLU A 170 -17.70 1.30 0.85
C GLU A 170 -19.09 0.81 0.46
N ILE A 171 -19.50 -0.35 0.98
CA ILE A 171 -20.75 -1.04 0.58
C ILE A 171 -21.67 -1.31 1.77
N ASP A 172 -21.43 -0.71 2.92
CA ASP A 172 -22.19 -0.90 4.16
C ASP A 172 -22.99 0.34 4.61
N GLY A 173 -23.38 1.18 3.65
CA GLY A 173 -24.30 2.29 3.85
C GLY A 173 -23.68 3.67 3.98
N ASN A 174 -22.41 3.80 4.34
CA ASN A 174 -21.74 5.11 4.46
C ASN A 174 -21.29 5.70 3.12
N GLU A 175 -21.34 4.93 2.04
CA GLU A 175 -20.99 5.33 0.66
C GLU A 175 -19.68 6.11 0.53
N GLN A 176 -18.73 5.92 1.46
CA GLN A 176 -17.44 6.55 1.38
C GLN A 176 -16.64 5.97 0.21
N LYS A 177 -16.27 6.83 -0.72
CA LYS A 177 -15.35 6.50 -1.81
C LYS A 177 -13.98 7.07 -1.51
N ALA A 178 -12.95 6.34 -1.86
CA ALA A 178 -11.59 6.85 -1.79
C ALA A 178 -10.83 6.48 -3.07
N TYR A 179 -10.01 7.40 -3.50
CA TYR A 179 -9.12 7.25 -4.66
C TYR A 179 -7.69 7.41 -4.18
N ARG A 180 -6.81 6.58 -4.70
CA ARG A 180 -5.38 6.67 -4.43
C ARG A 180 -4.62 6.56 -5.74
N TYR A 181 -3.73 7.50 -5.96
CA TYR A 181 -2.79 7.51 -7.08
C TYR A 181 -1.40 7.30 -6.51
N GLY A 182 -0.60 6.46 -7.12
CA GLY A 182 0.69 6.16 -6.53
C GLY A 182 1.78 5.84 -7.53
N LEU A 183 2.98 6.17 -7.10
CA LEU A 183 4.23 5.77 -7.71
C LEU A 183 4.95 4.83 -6.74
N SER A 184 5.61 3.82 -7.25
CA SER A 184 6.47 2.99 -6.42
C SER A 184 7.68 2.50 -7.19
N ASN A 185 8.77 2.34 -6.46
CA ASN A 185 10.00 1.73 -6.96
C ASN A 185 10.48 0.68 -5.94
N LYS A 186 10.87 -0.49 -6.44
CA LYS A 186 11.44 -1.56 -5.61
C LYS A 186 12.91 -1.69 -5.96
N ILE A 187 13.76 -1.47 -4.98
CA ILE A 187 15.21 -1.62 -5.05
C ILE A 187 15.55 -3.00 -4.49
N ASN A 188 16.08 -3.86 -5.32
CA ASN A 188 16.54 -5.18 -4.90
C ASN A 188 17.93 -5.07 -4.26
N ILE A 189 18.08 -5.69 -3.10
CA ILE A 189 19.30 -5.75 -2.30
C ILE A 189 19.77 -7.22 -2.29
N PRO A 190 21.07 -7.51 -2.19
CA PRO A 190 21.56 -8.89 -2.06
C PRO A 190 20.86 -9.66 -0.93
N ASN A 191 20.94 -11.00 -0.97
CA ASN A 191 20.39 -11.92 0.03
C ASN A 191 18.84 -11.86 0.15
N SER A 192 18.15 -11.77 -0.99
CA SER A 192 16.67 -11.76 -1.07
C SER A 192 16.00 -10.63 -0.28
N GLN A 193 16.72 -9.53 -0.11
CA GLN A 193 16.23 -8.33 0.52
C GLN A 193 15.73 -7.32 -0.51
N SER A 194 14.83 -6.43 -0.09
CA SER A 194 14.42 -5.32 -0.95
C SER A 194 13.92 -4.13 -0.13
N LEU A 195 14.12 -2.94 -0.71
CA LEU A 195 13.56 -1.69 -0.21
C LEU A 195 12.54 -1.18 -1.22
N THR A 196 11.31 -0.96 -0.80
CA THR A 196 10.27 -0.38 -1.66
C THR A 196 9.94 1.02 -1.17
N LEU A 197 10.14 2.00 -2.05
CA LEU A 197 9.73 3.38 -1.83
C LEU A 197 8.42 3.62 -2.58
N ARG A 198 7.47 4.31 -1.94
CA ARG A 198 6.17 4.63 -2.54
C ARG A 198 5.78 6.05 -2.17
N TYR A 199 5.10 6.68 -3.09
CA TYR A 199 4.39 7.91 -2.87
C TYR A 199 2.95 7.73 -3.34
N PHE A 200 1.97 8.20 -2.55
CA PHE A 200 0.57 8.23 -2.95
C PHE A 200 -0.04 9.59 -2.64
N TYR A 201 -0.93 9.99 -3.52
CA TYR A 201 -1.96 10.97 -3.20
C TYR A 201 -3.27 10.22 -2.98
N GLN A 202 -3.89 10.45 -1.84
CA GLN A 202 -5.17 9.84 -1.48
C GLN A 202 -6.22 10.91 -1.27
N LYS A 203 -7.38 10.73 -1.90
CA LYS A 203 -8.53 11.60 -1.76
C LYS A 203 -9.71 10.79 -1.28
N TYR A 204 -10.39 11.28 -0.23
CA TYR A 204 -11.67 10.76 0.23
C TYR A 204 -12.80 11.60 -0.34
N LYS A 205 -13.89 10.96 -0.73
CA LYS A 205 -15.14 11.59 -1.09
C LYS A 205 -16.21 11.01 -0.18
N GLU A 206 -16.70 11.80 0.75
CA GLU A 206 -17.78 11.44 1.66
C GLU A 206 -19.08 12.07 1.20
N LYS A 207 -20.20 11.41 1.48
CA LYS A 207 -21.53 11.87 1.07
C LYS A 207 -21.93 13.17 1.76
N PHE A 208 -21.43 13.43 2.96
CA PHE A 208 -21.90 14.51 3.85
C PHE A 208 -20.82 15.41 4.41
N ASN A 209 -19.52 15.22 4.10
CA ASN A 209 -18.44 16.01 4.67
C ASN A 209 -17.36 16.39 3.65
N SER A 210 -16.61 17.43 4.01
CA SER A 210 -15.49 17.98 3.24
C SER A 210 -14.55 16.92 2.70
N ASN A 211 -14.21 17.05 1.43
CA ASN A 211 -13.18 16.23 0.78
C ASN A 211 -11.85 16.35 1.52
N SER A 212 -11.45 15.32 2.23
CA SER A 212 -10.11 15.24 2.81
C SER A 212 -9.14 14.58 1.85
N SER A 213 -7.91 15.05 1.81
CA SER A 213 -6.85 14.47 1.00
C SER A 213 -5.57 14.35 1.81
N ALA A 214 -4.69 13.45 1.39
CA ALA A 214 -3.42 13.24 2.05
C ALA A 214 -2.34 12.86 1.03
N HIS A 215 -1.15 13.39 1.24
CA HIS A 215 0.09 12.92 0.64
C HIS A 215 0.70 11.86 1.55
N ILE A 216 1.10 10.74 1.01
CA ILE A 216 1.60 9.61 1.79
C ILE A 216 2.93 9.16 1.22
N VAL A 217 3.99 9.25 2.02
CA VAL A 217 5.30 8.68 1.72
C VAL A 217 5.40 7.35 2.45
N SER A 218 5.85 6.30 1.76
CA SER A 218 5.94 4.97 2.36
C SER A 218 7.27 4.31 2.04
N ILE A 219 7.86 3.69 3.06
CA ILE A 219 9.07 2.89 2.99
C ILE A 219 8.75 1.49 3.48
N LYS A 220 9.06 0.47 2.68
CA LYS A 220 8.93 -0.94 3.08
C LYS A 220 10.25 -1.67 2.86
N TYR A 221 10.77 -2.27 3.92
CA TYR A 221 11.85 -3.23 3.85
C TYR A 221 11.27 -4.65 3.84
N SER A 222 11.75 -5.50 2.94
CA SER A 222 11.30 -6.89 2.84
C SER A 222 12.50 -7.85 2.79
N LEU A 223 12.37 -8.95 3.51
CA LEU A 223 13.26 -10.09 3.49
C LEU A 223 12.47 -11.34 3.08
N ASP A 224 12.84 -11.94 1.96
CA ASP A 224 12.18 -13.16 1.44
C ASP A 224 13.07 -14.38 1.70
N LYS A 225 12.50 -15.43 2.27
CA LYS A 225 13.14 -16.74 2.48
C LYS A 225 12.43 -17.79 1.64
N LYS A 226 13.20 -18.56 0.87
CA LYS A 226 12.70 -19.77 0.23
C LYS A 226 12.77 -20.92 1.23
N SER A 227 11.67 -21.63 1.39
CA SER A 227 11.71 -22.95 2.04
C SER A 227 12.52 -23.89 1.13
N LYS A 228 13.45 -24.61 1.73
CA LYS A 228 14.23 -25.66 1.02
C LYS A 228 13.32 -26.83 0.68
#